data_bb43459c31063b4b1063f6ef49c06a49
#
_entry.id   bb43459c31063b4b1063f6ef49c06a49
#
_cell.length_a   1.000
_cell.length_b   1.000
_cell.length_c   1.000
_cell.angle_alpha   90.00
_cell.angle_beta   90.00
_cell.angle_gamma   90.00
#
_symmetry.space_group_name_H-M   'P 1'
#
loop_
_entity.id
_entity.type
_entity.pdbx_description
1 polymer ?
#
loop_
_entity_poly.entity_id
_entity_poly.type
_entity_poly.pdbx_seq_one_letter_code
_entity_poly.pdbx_strand_id
1 'polypeptide(L)'
;PSNEDEKFLRVRVRKYRKNMEREGLDTRKIIKTVDNLVSANQALNFYKNKALYKHVSFVSKKRCLINRKIFSDEAGEIIFKSFSDILSLVSGAYYPPRSKKISNLINRLKKNKFTKSTLGGCIVEEKDNFILISEEMKTKKNAISGKNLTIL
;
A
#
# COMPACT_ATOMS: atom_id res chain seq x y z
N PRO A 1 -32.87 28.05 -10.02
CA PRO A 1 -33.38 26.69 -10.31
C PRO A 1 -32.32 25.63 -10.28
N SER A 2 -31.04 25.86 -10.73
CA SER A 2 -29.98 24.85 -10.74
C SER A 2 -29.42 24.47 -9.33
N ASN A 3 -29.74 25.27 -8.32
CA ASN A 3 -29.28 25.02 -6.94
C ASN A 3 -30.12 23.98 -6.16
N GLU A 4 -31.26 23.55 -6.72
CA GLU A 4 -32.17 22.58 -6.11
C GLU A 4 -32.28 21.27 -6.92
N ASP A 5 -31.62 21.19 -8.09
CA ASP A 5 -31.69 20.01 -8.94
C ASP A 5 -30.84 18.87 -8.35
N GLU A 6 -31.52 17.82 -7.88
CA GLU A 6 -30.92 16.63 -7.27
C GLU A 6 -30.05 15.79 -8.24
N LYS A 7 -30.03 16.12 -9.54
CA LYS A 7 -29.08 15.53 -10.50
C LYS A 7 -27.63 15.87 -10.14
N PHE A 8 -27.42 17.01 -9.48
CA PHE A 8 -26.06 17.41 -9.07
C PHE A 8 -25.70 16.83 -7.70
N LEU A 9 -24.55 16.14 -7.63
CA LEU A 9 -24.03 15.54 -6.40
C LEU A 9 -23.99 16.54 -5.22
N ARG A 10 -23.55 17.78 -5.46
CA ARG A 10 -23.50 18.84 -4.45
C ARG A 10 -24.86 19.14 -3.79
N VAL A 11 -25.95 19.08 -4.56
CA VAL A 11 -27.32 19.32 -4.04
C VAL A 11 -27.74 18.17 -3.15
N ARG A 12 -27.50 16.93 -3.60
CA ARG A 12 -27.77 15.72 -2.80
C ARG A 12 -26.97 15.73 -1.50
N VAL A 13 -25.67 16.06 -1.54
CA VAL A 13 -24.82 16.13 -0.35
C VAL A 13 -25.33 17.17 0.65
N ARG A 14 -25.76 18.36 0.20
CA ARG A 14 -26.37 19.38 1.09
C ARG A 14 -27.65 18.90 1.76
N LYS A 15 -28.48 18.16 1.03
CA LYS A 15 -29.74 17.59 1.58
C LYS A 15 -29.44 16.51 2.59
N TYR A 16 -28.53 15.58 2.29
CA TYR A 16 -28.07 14.54 3.24
C TYR A 16 -27.44 15.14 4.49
N ARG A 17 -26.64 16.19 4.36
CA ARG A 17 -26.04 16.88 5.49
C ARG A 17 -27.11 17.40 6.46
N LYS A 18 -28.16 18.07 5.96
CA LYS A 18 -29.24 18.56 6.82
C LYS A 18 -29.96 17.43 7.58
N ASN A 19 -30.17 16.30 6.92
CA ASN A 19 -30.78 15.12 7.57
C ASN A 19 -29.85 14.55 8.65
N MET A 20 -28.55 14.42 8.36
CA MET A 20 -27.55 13.94 9.33
C MET A 20 -27.46 14.87 10.55
N GLU A 21 -27.50 16.18 10.34
CA GLU A 21 -27.51 17.18 11.42
C GLU A 21 -28.76 17.01 12.33
N ARG A 22 -29.94 16.73 11.74
CA ARG A 22 -31.18 16.45 12.52
C ARG A 22 -31.05 15.17 13.35
N GLU A 23 -30.38 14.16 12.84
CA GLU A 23 -30.09 12.89 13.56
C GLU A 23 -28.91 13.02 14.53
N GLY A 24 -28.40 14.25 14.73
CA GLY A 24 -27.35 14.54 15.71
C GLY A 24 -25.92 14.31 15.24
N LEU A 25 -25.70 14.06 13.93
CA LEU A 25 -24.37 14.02 13.31
C LEU A 25 -24.03 15.42 12.78
N ASP A 26 -23.57 16.29 13.64
CA ASP A 26 -23.16 17.65 13.28
C ASP A 26 -21.71 17.70 12.76
N THR A 27 -21.34 18.84 12.17
CA THR A 27 -20.00 19.09 11.63
C THR A 27 -18.90 18.93 12.69
N ARG A 28 -19.16 19.28 13.96
CA ARG A 28 -18.18 19.13 15.07
C ARG A 28 -17.87 17.68 15.36
N LYS A 29 -18.90 16.82 15.36
CA LYS A 29 -18.71 15.37 15.58
C LYS A 29 -17.90 14.74 14.45
N ILE A 30 -18.16 15.16 13.20
CA ILE A 30 -17.37 14.70 12.04
C ILE A 30 -15.91 15.15 12.19
N ILE A 31 -15.64 16.43 12.48
CA ILE A 31 -14.28 16.94 12.68
C ILE A 31 -13.59 16.17 13.81
N LYS A 32 -14.24 16.01 14.98
CA LYS A 32 -13.68 15.25 16.10
C LYS A 32 -13.33 13.81 15.71
N THR A 33 -14.15 13.16 14.90
CA THR A 33 -13.87 11.81 14.39
C THR A 33 -12.64 11.81 13.49
N VAL A 34 -12.53 12.78 12.59
CA VAL A 34 -11.36 12.94 11.70
C VAL A 34 -10.10 13.17 12.53
N ASP A 35 -10.13 14.05 13.52
CA ASP A 35 -8.99 14.34 14.40
C ASP A 35 -8.54 13.09 15.17
N ASN A 36 -9.49 12.30 15.67
CA ASN A 36 -9.19 11.03 16.34
C ASN A 36 -8.52 10.04 15.36
N LEU A 37 -9.00 9.95 14.12
CA LEU A 37 -8.39 9.09 13.10
C LEU A 37 -6.99 9.58 12.70
N VAL A 38 -6.77 10.88 12.61
CA VAL A 38 -5.44 11.47 12.36
C VAL A 38 -4.47 11.11 13.48
N SER A 39 -4.89 11.29 14.74
CA SER A 39 -4.09 10.93 15.91
C SER A 39 -3.76 9.44 15.95
N ALA A 40 -4.74 8.57 15.69
CA ALA A 40 -4.52 7.14 15.60
C ALA A 40 -3.52 6.77 14.50
N ASN A 41 -3.64 7.41 13.32
CA ASN A 41 -2.70 7.17 12.21
C ASN A 41 -1.28 7.66 12.53
N GLN A 42 -1.12 8.75 13.28
CA GLN A 42 0.19 9.22 13.76
C GLN A 42 0.83 8.17 14.67
N ALA A 43 0.09 7.60 15.62
CA ALA A 43 0.57 6.53 16.49
C ALA A 43 0.98 5.28 15.69
N LEU A 44 0.16 4.85 14.72
CA LEU A 44 0.48 3.74 13.84
C LEU A 44 1.77 4.00 13.03
N ASN A 45 1.96 5.21 12.52
CA ASN A 45 3.17 5.58 11.79
C ASN A 45 4.41 5.57 12.68
N PHE A 46 4.29 6.02 13.94
CA PHE A 46 5.37 5.93 14.91
C PHE A 46 5.82 4.48 15.14
N TYR A 47 4.89 3.58 15.43
CA TYR A 47 5.20 2.17 15.65
C TYR A 47 5.69 1.48 14.36
N LYS A 48 5.12 1.80 13.19
CA LYS A 48 5.61 1.31 11.90
C LYS A 48 7.09 1.70 11.69
N ASN A 49 7.45 2.96 11.92
CA ASN A 49 8.83 3.41 11.75
C ASN A 49 9.78 2.68 12.72
N LYS A 50 9.34 2.45 13.96
CA LYS A 50 10.09 1.63 14.94
C LYS A 50 10.27 0.18 14.46
N ALA A 51 9.23 -0.43 13.91
CA ALA A 51 9.29 -1.78 13.34
C ALA A 51 10.23 -1.84 12.13
N LEU A 52 10.16 -0.86 11.23
CA LEU A 52 11.07 -0.75 10.08
C LEU A 52 12.53 -0.65 10.55
N TYR A 53 12.82 0.19 11.52
CA TYR A 53 14.17 0.33 12.07
C TYR A 53 14.68 -0.99 12.69
N LYS A 54 13.81 -1.73 13.38
CA LYS A 54 14.16 -2.97 14.08
C LYS A 54 14.35 -4.16 13.13
N HIS A 55 13.53 -4.28 12.10
CA HIS A 55 13.40 -5.50 11.31
C HIS A 55 13.85 -5.38 9.86
N VAL A 56 14.12 -4.17 9.34
CA VAL A 56 14.41 -3.94 7.92
C VAL A 56 15.79 -3.37 7.71
N SER A 57 16.56 -3.98 6.82
CA SER A 57 17.88 -3.51 6.39
C SER A 57 17.87 -3.25 4.89
N PHE A 58 18.14 -2.02 4.47
CA PHE A 58 18.28 -1.67 3.07
C PHE A 58 19.69 -1.97 2.58
N VAL A 59 19.79 -2.88 1.61
CA VAL A 59 21.07 -3.19 0.90
C VAL A 59 21.35 -2.14 -0.16
N SER A 60 20.28 -1.61 -0.78
CA SER A 60 20.32 -0.49 -1.73
C SER A 60 18.95 0.17 -1.80
N LYS A 61 18.82 1.28 -2.57
CA LYS A 61 17.50 1.92 -2.82
C LYS A 61 16.46 0.97 -3.43
N LYS A 62 16.90 -0.11 -4.09
CA LYS A 62 16.07 -1.06 -4.84
C LYS A 62 16.07 -2.47 -4.24
N ARG A 63 16.61 -2.63 -3.02
CA ARG A 63 16.73 -3.94 -2.38
C ARG A 63 16.76 -3.82 -0.87
N CYS A 64 15.93 -4.59 -0.17
CA CYS A 64 15.94 -4.68 1.28
C CYS A 64 15.75 -6.11 1.77
N LEU A 65 16.17 -6.34 3.00
CA LEU A 65 15.98 -7.56 3.77
C LEU A 65 15.06 -7.27 4.96
N ILE A 66 14.07 -8.11 5.18
CA ILE A 66 13.15 -8.04 6.31
C ILE A 66 13.37 -9.27 7.16
N ASN A 67 13.66 -9.08 8.45
CA ASN A 67 13.75 -10.19 9.40
C ASN A 67 12.35 -10.78 9.64
N ARG A 68 12.21 -12.12 9.57
CA ARG A 68 10.94 -12.82 9.81
C ARG A 68 10.36 -12.61 11.21
N LYS A 69 11.17 -12.21 12.19
CA LYS A 69 10.69 -11.83 13.52
C LYS A 69 9.68 -10.70 13.51
N ILE A 70 9.56 -9.92 12.43
CA ILE A 70 8.49 -8.94 12.25
C ILE A 70 7.10 -9.55 12.42
N PHE A 71 6.90 -10.83 12.03
CA PHE A 71 5.61 -11.51 12.14
C PHE A 71 5.24 -11.93 13.56
N SER A 72 6.22 -12.15 14.44
CA SER A 72 6.01 -12.48 15.85
C SER A 72 6.00 -11.25 16.75
N ASP A 73 6.77 -10.23 16.40
CA ASP A 73 7.05 -9.09 17.27
C ASP A 73 6.06 -7.95 17.08
N GLU A 74 5.43 -7.85 15.89
CA GLU A 74 4.66 -6.67 15.53
C GLU A 74 3.17 -6.99 15.27
N ALA A 75 2.31 -6.00 15.55
CA ALA A 75 0.89 -6.09 15.26
C ALA A 75 0.61 -6.17 13.76
N GLY A 76 -0.48 -6.87 13.38
CA GLY A 76 -0.83 -7.12 11.97
C GLY A 76 -0.93 -5.84 11.11
N GLU A 77 -1.46 -4.75 11.65
CA GLU A 77 -1.56 -3.48 10.94
C GLU A 77 -0.17 -2.83 10.73
N ILE A 78 0.73 -2.97 11.70
CA ILE A 78 2.11 -2.48 11.58
C ILE A 78 2.85 -3.26 10.49
N ILE A 79 2.70 -4.59 10.47
CA ILE A 79 3.25 -5.44 9.41
C ILE A 79 2.72 -5.01 8.05
N PHE A 80 1.39 -4.84 7.92
CA PHE A 80 0.74 -4.43 6.67
C PHE A 80 1.26 -3.09 6.16
N LYS A 81 1.30 -2.06 7.02
CA LYS A 81 1.81 -0.73 6.68
C LYS A 81 3.31 -0.78 6.30
N SER A 82 4.11 -1.57 7.01
CA SER A 82 5.53 -1.76 6.71
C SER A 82 5.74 -2.37 5.32
N PHE A 83 5.04 -3.45 4.98
CA PHE A 83 5.11 -4.05 3.64
C PHE A 83 4.61 -3.13 2.54
N SER A 84 3.54 -2.36 2.81
CA SER A 84 3.00 -1.37 1.88
C SER A 84 4.05 -0.32 1.50
N ASP A 85 4.71 0.26 2.50
CA ASP A 85 5.73 1.28 2.30
C ASP A 85 6.98 0.72 1.61
N ILE A 86 7.46 -0.46 2.03
CA ILE A 86 8.64 -1.12 1.45
C ILE A 86 8.41 -1.43 -0.04
N LEU A 87 7.25 -1.99 -0.40
CA LEU A 87 6.94 -2.31 -1.79
C LEU A 87 6.91 -1.06 -2.66
N SER A 88 6.33 0.05 -2.19
CA SER A 88 6.34 1.34 -2.90
C SER A 88 7.77 1.89 -3.03
N LEU A 89 8.53 1.87 -1.95
CA LEU A 89 9.89 2.43 -1.93
C LEU A 89 10.84 1.66 -2.85
N VAL A 90 10.81 0.33 -2.81
CA VAL A 90 11.70 -0.54 -3.61
C VAL A 90 11.34 -0.49 -5.09
N SER A 91 10.05 -0.45 -5.44
CA SER A 91 9.60 -0.36 -6.83
C SER A 91 9.68 1.05 -7.41
N GLY A 92 9.82 2.08 -6.58
CA GLY A 92 9.71 3.48 -6.98
C GLY A 92 8.29 3.89 -7.41
N ALA A 93 7.28 3.08 -7.11
CA ALA A 93 5.89 3.38 -7.45
C ALA A 93 5.31 4.44 -6.50
N TYR A 94 4.56 5.39 -7.05
CA TYR A 94 3.91 6.44 -6.26
C TYR A 94 2.82 5.89 -5.32
N TYR A 95 2.11 4.85 -5.76
CA TYR A 95 1.09 4.18 -4.95
C TYR A 95 1.49 2.74 -4.64
N PRO A 96 1.21 2.26 -3.41
CA PRO A 96 1.41 0.86 -3.06
C PRO A 96 0.45 -0.05 -3.84
N PRO A 97 0.75 -1.35 -3.91
CA PRO A 97 -0.18 -2.34 -4.43
C PRO A 97 -1.51 -2.34 -3.66
N ARG A 98 -2.59 -2.83 -4.29
CA ARG A 98 -3.91 -2.93 -3.64
C ARG A 98 -3.82 -3.72 -2.33
N SER A 99 -4.49 -3.24 -1.27
CA SER A 99 -4.45 -3.80 0.08
C SER A 99 -4.68 -5.32 0.13
N LYS A 100 -5.66 -5.82 -0.61
CA LYS A 100 -5.94 -7.27 -0.69
C LYS A 100 -4.75 -8.09 -1.19
N LYS A 101 -3.96 -7.56 -2.14
CA LYS A 101 -2.77 -8.25 -2.66
C LYS A 101 -1.64 -8.27 -1.63
N ILE A 102 -1.45 -7.18 -0.88
CA ILE A 102 -0.47 -7.10 0.21
C ILE A 102 -0.85 -8.08 1.32
N SER A 103 -2.11 -8.09 1.76
CA SER A 103 -2.60 -9.01 2.79
C SER A 103 -2.42 -10.47 2.38
N ASN A 104 -2.70 -10.81 1.12
CA ASN A 104 -2.48 -12.16 0.59
C ASN A 104 -0.99 -12.56 0.59
N LEU A 105 -0.09 -11.63 0.23
CA LEU A 105 1.35 -11.85 0.30
C LEU A 105 1.80 -12.14 1.74
N ILE A 106 1.40 -11.30 2.69
CA ILE A 106 1.72 -11.46 4.12
C ILE A 106 1.22 -12.81 4.65
N ASN A 107 -0.02 -13.21 4.32
CA ASN A 107 -0.58 -14.49 4.73
C ASN A 107 0.17 -15.69 4.15
N ARG A 108 0.68 -15.58 2.93
CA ARG A 108 1.53 -16.63 2.31
C ARG A 108 2.89 -16.70 2.99
N LEU A 109 3.52 -15.57 3.27
CA LEU A 109 4.81 -15.49 3.98
C LEU A 109 4.72 -16.08 5.40
N LYS A 110 3.59 -15.90 6.11
CA LYS A 110 3.37 -16.51 7.44
C LYS A 110 3.30 -18.03 7.43
N LYS A 111 2.95 -18.67 6.30
CA LYS A 111 2.71 -20.12 6.21
C LYS A 111 3.98 -20.97 6.00
N ASN A 112 5.20 -20.43 6.07
CA ASN A 112 6.48 -21.13 5.91
C ASN A 112 6.61 -22.01 4.65
N LYS A 113 5.84 -21.76 3.59
CA LYS A 113 5.88 -22.47 2.29
C LYS A 113 6.03 -21.49 1.13
N PHE A 114 6.59 -20.32 1.42
CA PHE A 114 6.75 -19.28 0.43
C PHE A 114 8.13 -19.37 -0.19
N THR A 115 8.23 -19.42 -1.50
CA THR A 115 9.51 -19.41 -2.21
C THR A 115 9.76 -18.05 -2.87
N LYS A 116 8.91 -17.70 -3.82
CA LYS A 116 9.04 -16.47 -4.61
C LYS A 116 7.68 -15.96 -5.10
N SER A 117 7.54 -14.65 -5.23
CA SER A 117 6.36 -14.01 -5.83
C SER A 117 6.71 -12.62 -6.33
N THR A 118 5.95 -12.12 -7.31
CA THR A 118 6.04 -10.72 -7.75
C THR A 118 4.83 -9.95 -7.28
N LEU A 119 5.04 -8.72 -6.82
CA LEU A 119 3.98 -7.81 -6.42
C LEU A 119 4.42 -6.35 -6.56
N GLY A 120 3.64 -5.57 -7.33
CA GLY A 120 3.82 -4.12 -7.42
C GLY A 120 5.16 -3.68 -7.99
N GLY A 121 5.75 -4.44 -8.92
CA GLY A 121 7.08 -4.16 -9.48
C GLY A 121 8.23 -4.59 -8.56
N CYS A 122 7.93 -5.41 -7.55
CA CYS A 122 8.93 -6.04 -6.70
C CYS A 122 8.91 -7.55 -6.84
N ILE A 123 10.08 -8.16 -6.70
CA ILE A 123 10.27 -9.58 -6.46
C ILE A 123 10.43 -9.77 -4.97
N VAL A 124 9.64 -10.67 -4.39
CA VAL A 124 9.69 -11.07 -2.98
C VAL A 124 10.15 -12.51 -2.91
N GLU A 125 11.21 -12.78 -2.20
CA GLU A 125 11.81 -14.12 -2.03
C GLU A 125 12.05 -14.41 -0.55
N GLU A 126 11.81 -15.64 -0.12
CA GLU A 126 12.17 -16.10 1.22
C GLU A 126 13.60 -16.67 1.20
N LYS A 127 14.43 -16.24 2.13
CA LYS A 127 15.81 -16.71 2.32
C LYS A 127 16.08 -16.94 3.81
N ASP A 128 16.02 -18.18 4.24
CA ASP A 128 16.21 -18.56 5.64
C ASP A 128 15.31 -17.75 6.60
N ASN A 129 15.91 -16.96 7.47
CA ASN A 129 15.21 -16.10 8.43
C ASN A 129 14.88 -14.71 7.90
N PHE A 130 15.06 -14.47 6.61
CA PHE A 130 14.84 -13.17 5.99
C PHE A 130 13.89 -13.26 4.79
N ILE A 131 13.23 -12.15 4.52
CA ILE A 131 12.49 -11.92 3.30
C ILE A 131 13.25 -10.86 2.49
N LEU A 132 13.69 -11.24 1.30
CA LEU A 132 14.33 -10.34 0.36
C LEU A 132 13.26 -9.70 -0.53
N ILE A 133 13.23 -8.37 -0.58
CA ILE A 133 12.42 -7.61 -1.54
C ILE A 133 13.37 -6.84 -2.45
N SER A 134 13.22 -7.04 -3.75
CA SER A 134 14.02 -6.35 -4.77
C SER A 134 13.14 -5.83 -5.90
N GLU A 135 13.59 -4.76 -6.58
CA GLU A 135 12.90 -4.26 -7.78
C GLU A 135 12.86 -5.34 -8.87
N GLU A 136 11.71 -5.48 -9.51
CA GLU A 136 11.54 -6.33 -10.70
C GLU A 136 12.13 -5.60 -11.91
N MET A 137 13.26 -6.12 -12.43
CA MET A 137 13.83 -5.57 -13.68
C MET A 137 12.88 -5.90 -14.84
N LYS A 138 12.24 -4.87 -15.39
CA LYS A 138 11.49 -5.01 -16.65
C LYS A 138 12.50 -5.27 -17.75
N THR A 139 12.58 -6.50 -18.25
CA THR A 139 13.24 -6.80 -19.51
C THR A 139 12.58 -5.94 -20.58
N LYS A 140 13.30 -4.96 -21.16
CA LYS A 140 12.86 -4.27 -22.36
C LYS A 140 12.68 -5.35 -23.43
N LYS A 141 11.44 -5.70 -23.78
CA LYS A 141 11.17 -6.42 -25.02
C LYS A 141 11.64 -5.50 -26.12
N ASN A 142 12.79 -5.80 -26.71
CA ASN A 142 13.22 -5.21 -27.98
C ASN A 142 12.13 -5.55 -28.98
N ALA A 143 11.31 -4.58 -29.34
CA ALA A 143 10.46 -4.66 -30.51
C ALA A 143 11.39 -4.61 -31.72
N ILE A 144 11.85 -5.78 -32.16
CA ILE A 144 12.44 -5.93 -33.48
C ILE A 144 11.26 -5.80 -34.45
N SER A 145 11.00 -4.56 -34.86
CA SER A 145 10.16 -4.28 -36.02
C SER A 145 10.93 -4.76 -37.25
N GLY A 146 10.61 -5.95 -37.72
CA GLY A 146 11.04 -6.44 -39.03
C GLY A 146 10.45 -5.56 -40.13
N LYS A 147 11.18 -4.55 -40.57
CA LYS A 147 10.94 -3.95 -41.88
C LYS A 147 11.61 -4.84 -42.92
N ASN A 148 10.80 -5.66 -43.56
CA ASN A 148 11.16 -6.27 -44.85
C ASN A 148 11.43 -5.15 -45.85
N LEU A 149 12.70 -4.96 -46.18
CA LEU A 149 13.10 -4.19 -47.35
C LEU A 149 13.04 -5.15 -48.54
N THR A 150 12.00 -5.03 -49.35
CA THR A 150 11.97 -5.61 -50.70
C THR A 150 12.77 -4.66 -51.59
N ILE A 151 13.90 -5.15 -52.10
CA ILE A 151 14.68 -4.47 -53.15
C ILE A 151 14.19 -5.04 -54.48
N LEU A 152 13.73 -4.18 -55.35
CA LEU A 152 13.73 -4.34 -56.81
C LEU A 152 14.66 -3.33 -57.37
#